data_cee620a45c73abb9f463f453d3ac158e
#
_entry.id   cee620a45c73abb9f463f453d3ac158e
#
_cell.length_a   1.000
_cell.length_b   1.000
_cell.length_c   1.000
_cell.angle_alpha   90.00
_cell.angle_beta   90.00
_cell.angle_gamma   90.00
#
_symmetry.space_group_name_H-M   'P 1'
#
loop_
_entity.id
_entity.type
_entity.pdbx_description
1 polymer ?
#
loop_
_entity_poly.entity_id
_entity_poly.type
_entity_poly.pdbx_seq_one_letter_code
_entity_poly.pdbx_strand_id
1 'polypeptide(L)'
;MAETIHFSEKFRTALAKYFAYKSVTDHAFNHNIDSEFSGSDVVHVYEIATTELNDYNKKQDPSTGSRFGNVVEVGDHRYTFRLSQDISLDRSVDRGNNNAQFNIKKSGAIMKAYTDKRIRPRKDKYRLKKWAEEAGIHVALDAAPTTSTIVKQIINLHNAMIDEDVPEGEGTLYISRTYVEALMLADQWVGLDSLGGKTLPKGCPGMFDGLVVQPVSSRIFPENCYFAIFVKDAIIAPEKINTFRGIKDSENMDGDRLQYRCKFDAFVMPSQAAGAAVACAKGTVTPTPTVAIAGGKATVTSNEGVVYYTLDGSDPRYQSADAKVYSAAVAVAKGDIFRCCAKAEGKWQSAATYNEVTA
;
A
#
# COMPACT_ATOMS: atom_id res chain seq x y z
N MET A 1 -7.71 44.94 55.52
CA MET A 1 -7.18 44.65 54.17
C MET A 1 -6.77 43.21 54.17
N ALA A 2 -7.27 42.38 53.24
CA ALA A 2 -6.83 41.00 53.12
C ALA A 2 -5.41 40.96 52.55
N GLU A 3 -4.47 40.39 53.27
CA GLU A 3 -3.10 40.21 52.77
C GLU A 3 -3.11 39.20 51.64
N THR A 4 -2.56 39.60 50.49
CA THR A 4 -2.45 38.73 49.34
C THR A 4 -1.19 37.87 49.47
N ILE A 5 -1.34 36.54 49.61
CA ILE A 5 -0.22 35.60 49.67
C ILE A 5 0.23 35.33 48.24
N HIS A 6 1.47 35.69 47.92
CA HIS A 6 2.08 35.37 46.62
C HIS A 6 2.78 34.01 46.69
N PHE A 7 2.29 33.04 45.93
CA PHE A 7 2.94 31.72 45.79
C PHE A 7 4.05 31.79 44.75
N SER A 8 5.18 31.14 45.07
CA SER A 8 6.29 31.06 44.11
C SER A 8 5.94 30.06 42.97
N GLU A 9 6.03 30.52 41.74
CA GLU A 9 5.88 29.68 40.57
C GLU A 9 7.21 29.02 40.19
N LYS A 10 7.20 27.71 39.97
CA LYS A 10 8.37 26.97 39.48
C LYS A 10 8.14 26.52 38.07
N PHE A 11 9.01 26.92 37.16
CA PHE A 11 9.00 26.48 35.77
C PHE A 11 9.98 25.34 35.58
N ARG A 12 9.55 24.33 34.82
CA ARG A 12 10.40 23.20 34.44
C ARG A 12 11.34 23.62 33.29
N THR A 13 12.65 23.47 33.46
CA THR A 13 13.67 23.80 32.44
C THR A 13 13.86 22.73 31.35
N ALA A 14 13.03 21.70 31.33
CA ALA A 14 13.09 20.65 30.31
C ALA A 14 11.72 20.44 29.65
N LEU A 15 11.72 20.14 28.34
CA LEU A 15 10.51 19.81 27.62
C LEU A 15 9.80 18.59 28.24
N ALA A 16 8.49 18.63 28.31
CA ALA A 16 7.70 17.48 28.77
C ALA A 16 7.92 16.30 27.84
N LYS A 17 8.07 15.11 28.44
CA LYS A 17 8.13 13.86 27.66
C LYS A 17 6.79 13.61 26.97
N TYR A 18 6.83 13.07 25.78
CA TYR A 18 5.66 12.67 25.00
C TYR A 18 5.81 11.23 24.55
N PHE A 19 4.70 10.57 24.22
CA PHE A 19 4.70 9.27 23.59
C PHE A 19 5.12 9.44 22.12
N ALA A 20 6.28 8.86 21.77
CA ALA A 20 6.77 8.85 20.40
C ALA A 20 6.03 7.79 19.60
N TYR A 21 5.42 8.20 18.49
CA TYR A 21 4.85 7.24 17.53
C TYR A 21 5.98 6.53 16.80
N LYS A 22 5.87 5.20 16.72
CA LYS A 22 6.74 4.35 15.91
C LYS A 22 5.99 3.98 14.64
N SER A 23 6.65 4.06 13.49
CA SER A 23 6.07 3.60 12.24
C SER A 23 5.76 2.11 12.32
N VAL A 24 4.59 1.76 11.80
CA VAL A 24 4.12 0.37 11.66
C VAL A 24 4.37 -0.17 10.26
N THR A 25 4.77 0.69 9.32
CA THR A 25 4.98 0.32 7.92
C THR A 25 6.45 0.25 7.52
N ASP A 26 7.38 0.97 8.20
CA ASP A 26 8.78 1.10 7.77
C ASP A 26 9.55 -0.24 7.64
N HIS A 27 9.08 -1.33 8.25
CA HIS A 27 9.71 -2.65 8.16
C HIS A 27 9.05 -3.59 7.15
N ALA A 28 7.95 -3.17 6.55
CA ALA A 28 7.04 -4.07 5.85
C ALA A 28 7.12 -3.98 4.32
N PHE A 29 7.84 -3.04 3.75
CA PHE A 29 7.93 -2.86 2.31
C PHE A 29 9.35 -3.10 1.78
N ASN A 30 9.43 -3.29 0.45
CA ASN A 30 10.69 -3.51 -0.25
C ASN A 30 11.37 -2.18 -0.57
N HIS A 31 12.67 -2.08 -0.29
CA HIS A 31 13.50 -0.89 -0.53
C HIS A 31 14.32 -0.96 -1.83
N ASN A 32 14.23 -2.05 -2.59
CA ASN A 32 15.10 -2.28 -3.75
C ASN A 32 14.94 -1.20 -4.84
N ILE A 33 13.75 -0.62 -4.97
CA ILE A 33 13.41 0.38 -6.00
C ILE A 33 13.62 1.82 -5.51
N ASP A 34 13.90 2.05 -4.23
CA ASP A 34 14.06 3.40 -3.67
C ASP A 34 15.17 4.20 -4.39
N SER A 35 16.24 3.54 -4.82
CA SER A 35 17.38 4.15 -5.53
C SER A 35 17.03 4.65 -6.93
N GLU A 36 16.04 4.06 -7.59
CA GLU A 36 15.64 4.41 -8.95
C GLU A 36 14.93 5.77 -9.01
N PHE A 37 14.31 6.20 -7.91
CA PHE A 37 13.73 7.53 -7.77
C PHE A 37 14.76 8.63 -7.46
N SER A 38 16.04 8.28 -7.35
CA SER A 38 17.11 9.27 -7.20
C SER A 38 17.22 10.13 -8.46
N GLY A 39 16.88 11.42 -8.37
CA GLY A 39 16.94 12.35 -9.49
C GLY A 39 15.70 12.41 -10.40
N SER A 40 14.76 11.46 -10.32
CA SER A 40 13.52 11.43 -11.11
C SER A 40 12.26 11.44 -10.25
N ASP A 41 11.18 12.03 -10.73
CA ASP A 41 9.85 11.97 -10.12
C ASP A 41 8.99 10.86 -10.73
N VAL A 42 9.44 10.29 -11.86
CA VAL A 42 8.74 9.26 -12.61
C VAL A 42 9.72 8.13 -12.90
N VAL A 43 9.31 6.92 -12.59
CA VAL A 43 10.05 5.70 -12.88
C VAL A 43 9.18 4.77 -13.71
N HIS A 44 9.75 4.21 -14.76
CA HIS A 44 9.12 3.17 -15.57
C HIS A 44 9.66 1.82 -15.14
N VAL A 45 8.76 0.91 -14.78
CA VAL A 45 9.10 -0.47 -14.45
C VAL A 45 8.61 -1.37 -15.57
N TYR A 46 9.46 -2.27 -16.03
CA TYR A 46 9.15 -3.25 -17.06
C TYR A 46 8.94 -4.62 -16.44
N GLU A 47 7.92 -5.31 -16.91
CA GLU A 47 7.58 -6.66 -16.56
C GLU A 47 7.59 -7.52 -17.83
N ILE A 48 8.11 -8.74 -17.74
CA ILE A 48 8.13 -9.68 -18.87
C ILE A 48 6.70 -10.20 -19.09
N ALA A 49 6.18 -10.03 -20.31
CA ALA A 49 4.92 -10.63 -20.71
C ALA A 49 5.12 -12.14 -20.87
N THR A 50 4.46 -12.92 -20.01
CA THR A 50 4.47 -14.38 -20.11
C THR A 50 3.27 -14.84 -20.95
N THR A 51 3.53 -15.74 -21.91
CA THR A 51 2.50 -16.39 -22.74
C THR A 51 2.41 -17.86 -22.38
N GLU A 52 1.31 -18.51 -22.77
CA GLU A 52 1.15 -19.93 -22.57
C GLU A 52 2.24 -20.75 -23.28
N LEU A 53 2.51 -21.94 -22.73
CA LEU A 53 3.48 -22.87 -23.28
C LEU A 53 2.88 -23.64 -24.46
N ASN A 54 3.68 -23.85 -25.50
CA ASN A 54 3.32 -24.77 -26.59
C ASN A 54 3.68 -26.20 -26.22
N ASP A 55 2.84 -27.13 -26.62
CA ASP A 55 3.18 -28.54 -26.54
C ASP A 55 4.32 -28.91 -27.52
N TYR A 56 5.30 -29.68 -27.06
CA TYR A 56 6.39 -30.13 -27.89
C TYR A 56 5.91 -31.23 -28.82
N ASN A 57 5.96 -30.99 -30.13
CA ASN A 57 5.61 -31.97 -31.16
C ASN A 57 6.72 -32.98 -31.39
N LYS A 58 6.45 -34.28 -31.24
CA LYS A 58 7.41 -35.35 -31.57
C LYS A 58 7.77 -35.40 -33.05
N LYS A 59 6.88 -34.92 -33.93
CA LYS A 59 7.12 -34.71 -35.35
C LYS A 59 7.23 -33.24 -35.66
N GLN A 60 8.12 -32.88 -36.60
CA GLN A 60 8.26 -31.51 -37.06
C GLN A 60 6.94 -31.08 -37.73
N ASP A 61 6.44 -29.90 -37.36
CA ASP A 61 5.26 -29.32 -37.98
C ASP A 61 5.63 -28.83 -39.39
N PRO A 62 4.94 -29.31 -40.43
CA PRO A 62 5.23 -28.88 -41.81
C PRO A 62 5.02 -27.40 -42.08
N SER A 63 4.16 -26.71 -41.29
CA SER A 63 3.83 -25.32 -41.51
C SER A 63 4.87 -24.36 -40.91
N THR A 64 5.46 -24.74 -39.78
CA THR A 64 6.43 -23.91 -39.04
C THR A 64 7.87 -24.40 -39.16
N GLY A 65 8.06 -25.64 -39.57
CA GLY A 65 9.37 -26.30 -39.59
C GLY A 65 9.97 -26.52 -38.18
N SER A 66 9.17 -26.35 -37.12
CA SER A 66 9.60 -26.39 -35.72
C SER A 66 8.87 -27.52 -34.98
N ARG A 67 9.52 -28.08 -33.96
CA ARG A 67 8.91 -28.96 -32.97
C ARG A 67 8.43 -28.22 -31.74
N PHE A 68 8.87 -26.94 -31.54
CA PHE A 68 8.59 -26.11 -30.41
C PHE A 68 7.38 -25.17 -30.63
N GLY A 69 6.72 -25.23 -31.79
CA GLY A 69 5.68 -24.29 -32.20
C GLY A 69 6.24 -23.06 -32.91
N ASN A 70 5.46 -21.98 -32.93
CA ASN A 70 5.86 -20.73 -33.54
C ASN A 70 6.87 -19.97 -32.64
N VAL A 71 7.85 -19.37 -33.29
CA VAL A 71 8.77 -18.46 -32.59
C VAL A 71 8.06 -17.12 -32.42
N VAL A 72 7.87 -16.69 -31.18
CA VAL A 72 7.30 -15.39 -30.81
C VAL A 72 8.34 -14.64 -29.98
N GLU A 73 8.55 -13.37 -30.26
CA GLU A 73 9.42 -12.52 -29.46
C GLU A 73 8.79 -12.27 -28.08
N VAL A 74 9.61 -12.26 -27.03
CA VAL A 74 9.13 -11.99 -25.66
C VAL A 74 8.79 -10.51 -25.55
N GLY A 75 7.52 -10.23 -25.26
CA GLY A 75 7.03 -8.87 -25.00
C GLY A 75 7.32 -8.39 -23.58
N ASP A 76 7.08 -7.13 -23.33
CA ASP A 76 7.16 -6.51 -22.01
C ASP A 76 5.93 -5.62 -21.73
N HIS A 77 5.55 -5.52 -20.46
CA HIS A 77 4.57 -4.58 -19.97
C HIS A 77 5.29 -3.42 -19.30
N ARG A 78 4.87 -2.18 -19.56
CA ARG A 78 5.46 -0.99 -18.97
C ARG A 78 4.47 -0.30 -18.03
N TYR A 79 4.84 -0.19 -16.77
CA TYR A 79 4.11 0.54 -15.75
C TYR A 79 4.83 1.84 -15.38
N THR A 80 4.07 2.86 -15.03
CA THR A 80 4.62 4.19 -14.74
C THR A 80 4.28 4.59 -13.32
N PHE A 81 5.28 4.73 -12.45
CA PHE A 81 5.15 5.22 -11.10
C PHE A 81 5.56 6.69 -11.00
N ARG A 82 4.70 7.50 -10.40
CA ARG A 82 4.94 8.94 -10.23
C ARG A 82 4.77 9.34 -8.77
N LEU A 83 5.76 10.01 -8.17
CA LEU A 83 5.68 10.52 -6.81
C LEU A 83 4.71 11.68 -6.73
N SER A 84 3.62 11.52 -5.98
CA SER A 84 2.54 12.50 -5.85
C SER A 84 2.58 13.32 -4.56
N GLN A 85 3.23 12.81 -3.49
CA GLN A 85 3.22 13.44 -2.18
C GLN A 85 4.47 14.30 -1.98
N ASP A 86 4.28 15.60 -1.72
CA ASP A 86 5.34 16.54 -1.36
C ASP A 86 4.89 17.30 -0.10
N ILE A 87 5.49 16.99 1.03
CA ILE A 87 5.14 17.59 2.32
C ILE A 87 6.28 18.46 2.82
N SER A 88 5.94 19.59 3.40
CA SER A 88 6.91 20.52 3.97
C SER A 88 6.49 21.02 5.35
N LEU A 89 7.49 21.46 6.10
CA LEU A 89 7.32 22.13 7.38
C LEU A 89 8.29 23.30 7.42
N ASP A 90 7.82 24.46 7.86
CA ASP A 90 8.64 25.64 8.12
C ASP A 90 8.24 26.22 9.48
N ARG A 91 9.19 26.36 10.39
CA ARG A 91 8.99 26.86 11.73
C ARG A 91 10.17 27.72 12.16
N SER A 92 9.86 28.77 12.90
CA SER A 92 10.84 29.68 13.49
C SER A 92 10.91 29.52 15.00
N VAL A 93 12.07 29.77 15.55
CA VAL A 93 12.34 29.82 16.98
C VAL A 93 12.99 31.19 17.27
N ASP A 94 12.22 32.12 17.76
CA ASP A 94 12.71 33.42 18.14
C ASP A 94 13.65 33.31 19.35
N ARG A 95 14.80 34.01 19.31
CA ARG A 95 15.85 33.95 20.33
C ARG A 95 15.38 34.55 21.65
N GLY A 96 14.74 35.71 21.62
CA GLY A 96 14.23 36.37 22.79
C GLY A 96 13.21 35.55 23.54
N ASN A 97 12.22 35.02 22.80
CA ASN A 97 11.19 34.14 23.37
C ASN A 97 11.77 32.81 23.89
N ASN A 98 12.78 32.25 23.21
CA ASN A 98 13.40 31.02 23.67
C ASN A 98 14.26 31.24 24.92
N ASN A 99 14.97 32.37 25.01
CA ASN A 99 15.71 32.74 26.19
C ASN A 99 14.79 32.95 27.41
N ALA A 100 13.63 33.61 27.21
CA ALA A 100 12.59 33.76 28.24
C ALA A 100 12.03 32.40 28.71
N GLN A 101 12.18 31.34 27.89
CA GLN A 101 11.79 29.96 28.18
C GLN A 101 12.98 29.07 28.52
N PHE A 102 14.09 29.63 29.06
CA PHE A 102 15.30 28.91 29.46
C PHE A 102 15.96 28.08 28.36
N ASN A 103 15.85 28.50 27.09
CA ASN A 103 16.44 27.85 25.92
C ASN A 103 16.03 26.37 25.77
N ILE A 104 14.80 26.03 26.14
CA ILE A 104 14.30 24.65 26.08
C ILE A 104 13.98 24.18 24.64
N LYS A 105 13.77 25.13 23.72
CA LYS A 105 13.43 24.83 22.31
C LYS A 105 14.69 24.60 21.46
N LYS A 106 15.30 23.41 21.59
CA LYS A 106 16.42 23.01 20.75
C LYS A 106 15.90 22.48 19.42
N SER A 107 16.52 22.86 18.30
CA SER A 107 16.14 22.49 16.92
C SER A 107 15.95 21.00 16.73
N GLY A 108 16.87 20.18 17.23
CA GLY A 108 16.77 18.71 17.15
C GLY A 108 15.61 18.13 17.95
N ALA A 109 15.30 18.70 19.14
CA ALA A 109 14.16 18.23 19.94
C ALA A 109 12.83 18.60 19.29
N ILE A 110 12.75 19.77 18.69
CA ILE A 110 11.57 20.22 17.93
C ILE A 110 11.35 19.31 16.74
N MET A 111 12.39 19.07 15.93
CA MET A 111 12.28 18.22 14.73
C MET A 111 11.88 16.79 15.09
N LYS A 112 12.48 16.22 16.12
CA LYS A 112 12.10 14.90 16.64
C LYS A 112 10.61 14.86 17.02
N ALA A 113 10.12 15.89 17.71
CA ALA A 113 8.71 15.96 18.10
C ALA A 113 7.77 16.02 16.88
N TYR A 114 8.13 16.79 15.83
CA TYR A 114 7.35 16.82 14.58
C TYR A 114 7.40 15.50 13.84
N THR A 115 8.58 14.86 13.74
CA THR A 115 8.74 13.54 13.12
C THR A 115 7.84 12.52 13.80
N ASP A 116 7.93 12.40 15.12
CA ASP A 116 7.22 11.38 15.88
C ASP A 116 5.69 11.63 15.96
N LYS A 117 5.25 12.91 16.00
CA LYS A 117 3.84 13.24 16.21
C LYS A 117 3.05 13.51 14.93
N ARG A 118 3.71 13.90 13.84
CA ARG A 118 3.05 14.36 12.61
C ARG A 118 3.51 13.65 11.35
N ILE A 119 4.83 13.56 11.11
CA ILE A 119 5.36 13.06 9.84
C ILE A 119 5.13 11.55 9.72
N ARG A 120 5.60 10.76 10.69
CA ARG A 120 5.43 9.30 10.67
C ARG A 120 3.96 8.86 10.59
N PRO A 121 3.04 9.36 11.45
CA PRO A 121 1.64 8.96 11.36
C PRO A 121 0.99 9.33 10.03
N ARG A 122 1.40 10.48 9.42
CA ARG A 122 0.90 10.90 8.11
C ARG A 122 1.39 9.98 7.00
N LYS A 123 2.68 9.59 7.01
CA LYS A 123 3.25 8.64 6.05
C LYS A 123 2.57 7.29 6.15
N ASP A 124 2.45 6.73 7.37
CA ASP A 124 1.83 5.42 7.57
C ASP A 124 0.36 5.41 7.14
N LYS A 125 -0.41 6.47 7.47
CA LYS A 125 -1.80 6.59 7.02
C LYS A 125 -1.91 6.61 5.50
N TYR A 126 -1.00 7.34 4.83
CA TYR A 126 -0.98 7.43 3.37
C TYR A 126 -0.60 6.09 2.73
N ARG A 127 0.49 5.46 3.20
CA ARG A 127 0.99 4.18 2.70
C ARG A 127 -0.07 3.09 2.80
N LEU A 128 -0.64 2.88 4.00
CA LEU A 128 -1.66 1.86 4.21
C LEU A 128 -2.90 2.11 3.34
N LYS A 129 -3.33 3.38 3.22
CA LYS A 129 -4.46 3.73 2.35
C LYS A 129 -4.15 3.39 0.90
N LYS A 130 -2.99 3.80 0.39
CA LYS A 130 -2.59 3.62 -1.01
C LYS A 130 -2.42 2.12 -1.35
N TRP A 131 -1.74 1.35 -0.50
CA TRP A 131 -1.61 -0.09 -0.67
C TRP A 131 -2.95 -0.82 -0.61
N ALA A 132 -3.87 -0.37 0.25
CA ALA A 132 -5.22 -0.93 0.30
C ALA A 132 -6.05 -0.60 -0.95
N GLU A 133 -5.93 0.62 -1.48
CA GLU A 133 -6.62 1.04 -2.71
C GLU A 133 -6.10 0.31 -3.96
N GLU A 134 -4.81 0.03 -4.00
CA GLU A 134 -4.11 -0.62 -5.13
C GLU A 134 -3.91 -2.12 -4.93
N ALA A 135 -4.44 -2.72 -3.88
CA ALA A 135 -4.30 -4.15 -3.61
C ALA A 135 -4.81 -5.00 -4.79
N GLY A 136 -4.10 -6.10 -5.05
CA GLY A 136 -4.49 -7.05 -6.10
C GLY A 136 -5.79 -7.75 -5.79
N ILE A 137 -6.00 -8.10 -4.51
CA ILE A 137 -7.15 -8.86 -4.03
C ILE A 137 -7.97 -8.00 -3.08
N HIS A 138 -9.25 -7.83 -3.39
CA HIS A 138 -10.23 -7.17 -2.52
C HIS A 138 -11.36 -8.13 -2.20
N VAL A 139 -11.57 -8.40 -0.91
CA VAL A 139 -12.70 -9.19 -0.41
C VAL A 139 -13.68 -8.26 0.30
N ALA A 140 -14.88 -8.14 -0.28
CA ALA A 140 -15.96 -7.35 0.31
C ALA A 140 -16.74 -8.19 1.33
N LEU A 141 -16.80 -7.73 2.58
CA LEU A 141 -17.54 -8.38 3.65
C LEU A 141 -18.89 -7.69 3.83
N ASP A 142 -19.97 -8.48 3.95
CA ASP A 142 -21.32 -7.97 4.19
C ASP A 142 -21.48 -7.37 5.59
N ALA A 143 -20.72 -7.85 6.56
CA ALA A 143 -20.72 -7.36 7.95
C ALA A 143 -19.31 -7.28 8.53
N ALA A 144 -19.15 -6.44 9.53
CA ALA A 144 -17.89 -6.31 10.27
C ALA A 144 -17.49 -7.64 10.94
N PRO A 145 -16.18 -7.97 11.01
CA PRO A 145 -15.67 -9.15 11.66
C PRO A 145 -16.11 -9.25 13.14
N THR A 146 -16.51 -10.43 13.54
CA THR A 146 -16.83 -10.80 14.95
C THR A 146 -15.88 -11.89 15.43
N THR A 147 -15.85 -12.17 16.72
CA THR A 147 -15.01 -13.25 17.32
C THR A 147 -15.22 -14.60 16.62
N SER A 148 -16.46 -14.91 16.20
CA SER A 148 -16.78 -16.17 15.53
C SER A 148 -16.45 -16.20 14.03
N THR A 149 -16.30 -15.04 13.39
CA THR A 149 -16.13 -14.97 11.92
C THR A 149 -14.74 -14.54 11.48
N ILE A 150 -14.01 -13.79 12.32
CA ILE A 150 -12.75 -13.14 11.98
C ILE A 150 -11.68 -14.11 11.49
N VAL A 151 -11.54 -15.24 12.18
CA VAL A 151 -10.56 -16.29 11.85
C VAL A 151 -10.82 -16.85 10.47
N LYS A 152 -12.08 -17.24 10.20
CA LYS A 152 -12.48 -17.79 8.90
C LYS A 152 -12.26 -16.75 7.78
N GLN A 153 -12.56 -15.48 8.05
CA GLN A 153 -12.40 -14.40 7.07
C GLN A 153 -10.92 -14.14 6.75
N ILE A 154 -10.02 -14.20 7.76
CA ILE A 154 -8.57 -14.05 7.53
C ILE A 154 -8.03 -15.23 6.73
N ILE A 155 -8.40 -16.47 7.09
CA ILE A 155 -8.01 -17.67 6.35
C ILE A 155 -8.51 -17.60 4.89
N ASN A 156 -9.76 -17.19 4.66
CA ASN A 156 -10.29 -17.05 3.30
C ASN A 156 -9.51 -16.01 2.48
N LEU A 157 -9.12 -14.88 3.10
CA LEU A 157 -8.31 -13.88 2.43
C LEU A 157 -6.90 -14.41 2.09
N HIS A 158 -6.30 -15.15 3.03
CA HIS A 158 -4.98 -15.77 2.82
C HIS A 158 -5.04 -16.86 1.76
N ASN A 159 -6.06 -17.72 1.77
CA ASN A 159 -6.27 -18.73 0.72
C ASN A 159 -6.42 -18.08 -0.67
N ALA A 160 -7.14 -16.97 -0.78
CA ALA A 160 -7.25 -16.26 -2.04
C ALA A 160 -5.90 -15.73 -2.57
N MET A 161 -4.93 -15.45 -1.68
CA MET A 161 -3.56 -15.11 -2.09
C MET A 161 -2.78 -16.34 -2.54
N ILE A 162 -2.94 -17.46 -1.83
CA ILE A 162 -2.28 -18.73 -2.18
C ILE A 162 -2.79 -19.26 -3.52
N ASP A 163 -4.09 -19.12 -3.80
CA ASP A 163 -4.70 -19.48 -5.08
C ASP A 163 -4.14 -18.68 -6.27
N GLU A 164 -3.53 -17.51 -6.00
CA GLU A 164 -2.81 -16.66 -6.98
C GLU A 164 -1.28 -16.83 -6.88
N ASP A 165 -0.82 -18.00 -6.45
CA ASP A 165 0.59 -18.41 -6.39
C ASP A 165 1.47 -17.59 -5.41
N VAL A 166 0.88 -16.91 -4.42
CA VAL A 166 1.66 -16.22 -3.38
C VAL A 166 2.21 -17.26 -2.39
N PRO A 167 3.53 -17.25 -2.06
CA PRO A 167 4.12 -18.21 -1.14
C PRO A 167 3.48 -18.20 0.25
N GLU A 168 3.20 -19.37 0.79
CA GLU A 168 2.65 -19.53 2.15
C GLU A 168 3.59 -18.97 3.23
N GLY A 169 3.01 -18.37 4.27
CA GLY A 169 3.75 -17.89 5.45
C GLY A 169 4.58 -16.63 5.22
N GLU A 170 4.51 -16.03 4.05
CA GLU A 170 5.05 -14.71 3.76
C GLU A 170 3.98 -13.64 3.92
N GLY A 171 4.31 -12.57 4.64
CA GLY A 171 3.42 -11.44 4.78
C GLY A 171 3.18 -10.99 6.22
N THR A 172 2.57 -9.82 6.31
CA THR A 172 2.17 -9.19 7.57
C THR A 172 0.67 -8.93 7.53
N LEU A 173 -0.04 -9.45 8.52
CA LEU A 173 -1.46 -9.17 8.72
C LEU A 173 -1.62 -7.85 9.48
N TYR A 174 -2.00 -6.80 8.76
CA TYR A 174 -2.40 -5.52 9.35
C TYR A 174 -3.87 -5.57 9.75
N ILE A 175 -4.14 -5.34 11.02
CA ILE A 175 -5.50 -5.37 11.55
C ILE A 175 -5.81 -4.07 12.31
N SER A 176 -6.98 -3.49 12.07
CA SER A 176 -7.43 -2.35 12.86
C SER A 176 -7.59 -2.73 14.33
N ARG A 177 -7.08 -1.89 15.23
CA ARG A 177 -7.12 -2.14 16.67
C ARG A 177 -8.51 -2.47 17.19
N THR A 178 -9.56 -2.01 16.53
CA THR A 178 -10.95 -2.32 16.85
C THR A 178 -11.26 -3.82 16.77
N TYR A 179 -10.60 -4.56 15.84
CA TYR A 179 -10.87 -5.98 15.59
C TYR A 179 -9.83 -6.93 16.18
N VAL A 180 -8.75 -6.39 16.76
CA VAL A 180 -7.71 -7.21 17.40
C VAL A 180 -8.28 -8.02 18.56
N GLU A 181 -9.17 -7.43 19.34
CA GLU A 181 -9.83 -8.12 20.46
C GLU A 181 -10.61 -9.34 19.97
N ALA A 182 -11.37 -9.20 18.88
CA ALA A 182 -12.12 -10.31 18.30
C ALA A 182 -11.21 -11.46 17.84
N LEU A 183 -10.02 -11.13 17.30
CA LEU A 183 -9.02 -12.14 16.92
C LEU A 183 -8.38 -12.82 18.14
N MET A 184 -8.02 -12.05 19.17
CA MET A 184 -7.38 -12.58 20.38
C MET A 184 -8.30 -13.45 21.26
N LEU A 185 -9.61 -13.22 21.18
CA LEU A 185 -10.64 -14.01 21.88
C LEU A 185 -11.12 -15.23 21.08
N ALA A 186 -10.63 -15.42 19.86
CA ALA A 186 -10.95 -16.59 19.06
C ALA A 186 -10.20 -17.83 19.57
N ASP A 187 -10.87 -18.98 19.61
CA ASP A 187 -10.30 -20.25 20.16
C ASP A 187 -9.06 -20.74 19.40
N GLN A 188 -8.93 -20.35 18.11
CA GLN A 188 -7.80 -20.73 17.25
C GLN A 188 -6.59 -19.79 17.39
N TRP A 189 -6.67 -18.75 18.22
CA TRP A 189 -5.56 -17.84 18.43
C TRP A 189 -4.41 -18.48 19.20
N VAL A 190 -3.22 -18.44 18.61
CA VAL A 190 -1.98 -18.88 19.25
C VAL A 190 -1.17 -17.65 19.67
N GLY A 191 -1.14 -17.37 20.95
CA GLY A 191 -0.41 -16.23 21.50
C GLY A 191 1.12 -16.38 21.43
N LEU A 192 1.83 -15.31 21.72
CA LEU A 192 3.29 -15.21 21.69
C LEU A 192 4.00 -16.27 22.55
N ASP A 193 3.43 -16.60 23.69
CA ASP A 193 4.01 -17.56 24.65
C ASP A 193 4.07 -19.00 24.10
N SER A 194 3.23 -19.33 23.12
CA SER A 194 3.17 -20.66 22.49
C SER A 194 4.09 -20.80 21.27
N LEU A 195 4.70 -19.71 20.79
CA LEU A 195 5.48 -19.67 19.53
C LEU A 195 6.96 -20.05 19.68
N GLY A 196 7.40 -20.51 20.86
CA GLY A 196 8.72 -21.13 21.02
C GLY A 196 9.92 -20.27 20.62
N GLY A 197 9.94 -18.99 20.97
CA GLY A 197 11.15 -18.15 20.85
C GLY A 197 11.36 -17.44 19.50
N LYS A 198 10.39 -17.42 18.59
CA LYS A 198 10.49 -16.56 17.40
C LYS A 198 10.47 -15.08 17.80
N THR A 199 11.48 -14.32 17.35
CA THR A 199 11.57 -12.89 17.63
C THR A 199 10.57 -12.13 16.73
N LEU A 200 9.52 -11.59 17.33
CA LEU A 200 8.54 -10.77 16.63
C LEU A 200 8.88 -9.27 16.74
N PRO A 201 8.49 -8.44 15.77
CA PRO A 201 8.59 -7.00 15.87
C PRO A 201 7.86 -6.46 17.12
N LYS A 202 8.40 -5.39 17.71
CA LYS A 202 7.78 -4.79 18.92
C LYS A 202 6.37 -4.29 18.63
N GLY A 203 5.41 -4.76 19.39
CA GLY A 203 4.00 -4.40 19.26
C GLY A 203 3.15 -5.41 18.51
N CYS A 204 3.75 -6.50 18.02
CA CYS A 204 3.01 -7.62 17.42
C CYS A 204 2.56 -8.59 18.53
N PRO A 205 1.26 -8.89 18.65
CA PRO A 205 0.74 -9.75 19.70
C PRO A 205 0.98 -11.25 19.44
N GLY A 206 1.32 -11.64 18.22
CA GLY A 206 1.53 -13.03 17.84
C GLY A 206 1.66 -13.24 16.35
N MET A 207 1.61 -14.51 15.95
CA MET A 207 1.48 -14.94 14.56
C MET A 207 0.16 -15.67 14.40
N PHE A 208 -0.41 -15.58 13.21
CA PHE A 208 -1.61 -16.30 12.84
C PHE A 208 -1.46 -16.81 11.40
N ASP A 209 -1.65 -18.10 11.18
CA ASP A 209 -1.53 -18.73 9.86
C ASP A 209 -0.21 -18.41 9.15
N GLY A 210 0.91 -18.44 9.87
CA GLY A 210 2.23 -18.06 9.36
C GLY A 210 2.48 -16.55 9.26
N LEU A 211 1.45 -15.71 9.32
CA LEU A 211 1.52 -14.27 9.17
C LEU A 211 1.85 -13.56 10.49
N VAL A 212 2.68 -12.54 10.44
CA VAL A 212 2.95 -11.66 11.59
C VAL A 212 1.79 -10.69 11.77
N VAL A 213 1.13 -10.70 12.93
CA VAL A 213 0.00 -9.82 13.21
C VAL A 213 0.49 -8.46 13.68
N GLN A 214 0.22 -7.40 12.91
CA GLN A 214 0.56 -6.01 13.22
C GLN A 214 -0.71 -5.20 13.51
N PRO A 215 -1.01 -4.91 14.79
CA PRO A 215 -2.12 -4.04 15.14
C PRO A 215 -1.85 -2.59 14.72
N VAL A 216 -2.84 -1.95 14.13
CA VAL A 216 -2.77 -0.56 13.70
C VAL A 216 -3.88 0.26 14.35
N SER A 217 -3.56 1.49 14.76
CA SER A 217 -4.58 2.42 15.28
C SER A 217 -5.66 2.68 14.23
N SER A 218 -6.93 2.63 14.65
CA SER A 218 -8.07 2.92 13.77
C SER A 218 -8.02 4.30 13.09
N ARG A 219 -7.28 5.28 13.65
CA ARG A 219 -7.08 6.59 13.03
C ARG A 219 -6.13 6.58 11.85
N ILE A 220 -5.26 5.57 11.74
CA ILE A 220 -4.25 5.43 10.71
C ILE A 220 -4.69 4.40 9.69
N PHE A 221 -5.41 3.37 10.12
CA PHE A 221 -5.93 2.33 9.25
C PHE A 221 -6.93 2.92 8.23
N PRO A 222 -6.97 2.42 6.98
CA PRO A 222 -7.89 2.91 5.96
C PRO A 222 -9.36 2.79 6.40
N GLU A 223 -10.16 3.78 6.03
CA GLU A 223 -11.60 3.76 6.30
C GLU A 223 -12.26 2.60 5.54
N ASN A 224 -13.29 2.00 6.12
CA ASN A 224 -14.02 0.84 5.59
C ASN A 224 -13.18 -0.42 5.38
N CYS A 225 -11.94 -0.48 5.90
CA CYS A 225 -11.14 -1.69 5.96
C CYS A 225 -11.18 -2.30 7.34
N TYR A 226 -11.15 -3.62 7.39
CA TYR A 226 -11.11 -4.40 8.61
C TYR A 226 -9.71 -4.92 8.90
N PHE A 227 -9.12 -5.58 7.93
CA PHE A 227 -7.76 -6.09 7.96
C PHE A 227 -7.20 -6.20 6.53
N ALA A 228 -5.88 -6.30 6.42
CA ALA A 228 -5.17 -6.45 5.16
C ALA A 228 -3.94 -7.34 5.36
N ILE A 229 -3.57 -8.10 4.35
CA ILE A 229 -2.35 -8.88 4.31
C ILE A 229 -1.45 -8.28 3.23
N PHE A 230 -0.22 -7.94 3.60
CA PHE A 230 0.76 -7.42 2.65
C PHE A 230 2.04 -8.26 2.72
N VAL A 231 2.47 -8.76 1.58
CA VAL A 231 3.78 -9.38 1.38
C VAL A 231 4.79 -8.29 1.10
N LYS A 232 5.98 -8.40 1.67
CA LYS A 232 7.01 -7.36 1.62
C LYS A 232 7.39 -6.95 0.19
N ASP A 233 7.50 -7.91 -0.70
CA ASP A 233 7.94 -7.65 -2.08
C ASP A 233 6.85 -7.06 -2.96
N ALA A 234 5.59 -7.23 -2.58
CA ALA A 234 4.45 -6.67 -3.30
C ALA A 234 4.27 -5.16 -3.09
N ILE A 235 4.81 -4.60 -2.02
CA ILE A 235 4.58 -3.20 -1.64
C ILE A 235 5.88 -2.41 -1.59
N ILE A 236 5.86 -1.19 -2.12
CA ILE A 236 6.97 -0.24 -2.11
C ILE A 236 6.53 1.13 -1.59
N ALA A 237 7.46 1.88 -1.02
CA ALA A 237 7.21 3.23 -0.51
C ALA A 237 8.41 4.15 -0.72
N PRO A 238 8.72 4.52 -1.97
CA PRO A 238 9.92 5.28 -2.30
C PRO A 238 9.88 6.69 -1.72
N GLU A 239 11.06 7.16 -1.27
CA GLU A 239 11.29 8.51 -0.77
C GLU A 239 12.42 9.18 -1.56
N LYS A 240 12.11 10.21 -2.36
CA LYS A 240 13.09 10.94 -3.15
C LYS A 240 13.82 12.01 -2.34
N ILE A 241 13.08 12.76 -1.54
CA ILE A 241 13.57 13.88 -0.72
C ILE A 241 13.15 13.61 0.72
N ASN A 242 14.12 13.65 1.63
CA ASN A 242 13.86 13.61 3.06
C ASN A 242 14.92 14.49 3.73
N THR A 243 14.71 15.80 3.66
CA THR A 243 15.73 16.76 4.04
C THR A 243 15.23 17.63 5.19
N PHE A 244 16.07 17.74 6.22
CA PHE A 244 15.93 18.72 7.29
C PHE A 244 17.03 19.76 7.18
N ARG A 245 16.64 21.04 7.31
CA ARG A 245 17.57 22.16 7.31
C ARG A 245 17.26 23.10 8.47
N GLY A 246 18.26 23.40 9.29
CA GLY A 246 18.24 24.47 10.28
C GLY A 246 19.03 25.67 9.78
N ILE A 247 18.41 26.83 9.67
CA ILE A 247 19.04 28.09 9.29
C ILE A 247 19.19 28.88 10.57
N LYS A 248 20.41 29.22 10.94
CA LYS A 248 20.72 30.11 12.06
C LYS A 248 20.61 31.54 11.59
N ASP A 249 20.20 32.44 12.50
CA ASP A 249 20.10 33.87 12.25
C ASP A 249 19.40 34.19 10.92
N SER A 250 18.16 33.70 10.80
CA SER A 250 17.36 33.82 9.58
C SER A 250 16.98 35.29 9.31
N GLU A 251 16.96 35.68 8.03
CA GLU A 251 16.46 37.01 7.62
C GLU A 251 15.05 37.27 8.16
N ASN A 252 14.78 38.53 8.52
CA ASN A 252 13.52 39.05 9.06
C ASN A 252 13.11 38.57 10.46
N MET A 253 14.01 37.91 11.20
CA MET A 253 13.76 37.51 12.59
C MET A 253 15.08 37.32 13.36
N ASP A 254 15.08 37.60 14.64
CA ASP A 254 16.18 37.23 15.53
C ASP A 254 15.98 35.83 16.06
N GLY A 255 16.57 34.84 15.36
CA GLY A 255 16.46 33.44 15.75
C GLY A 255 16.67 32.42 14.64
N ASP A 256 16.36 31.15 14.92
CA ASP A 256 16.57 30.02 14.04
C ASP A 256 15.30 29.65 13.26
N ARG A 257 15.45 29.28 12.00
CA ARG A 257 14.39 28.76 11.14
C ARG A 257 14.64 27.28 10.85
N LEU A 258 13.62 26.47 11.04
CA LEU A 258 13.65 25.02 10.85
C LEU A 258 12.78 24.66 9.67
N GLN A 259 13.38 24.04 8.64
CA GLN A 259 12.70 23.63 7.44
C GLN A 259 12.83 22.11 7.25
N TYR A 260 11.74 21.48 6.86
CA TYR A 260 11.69 20.06 6.48
C TYR A 260 10.94 19.92 5.16
N ARG A 261 11.42 19.05 4.27
CA ARG A 261 10.73 18.66 3.06
C ARG A 261 10.89 17.17 2.84
N CYS A 262 9.79 16.50 2.49
CA CYS A 262 9.81 15.11 2.12
C CYS A 262 8.91 14.89 0.91
N LYS A 263 9.47 14.26 -0.14
CA LYS A 263 8.75 13.82 -1.32
C LYS A 263 8.76 12.29 -1.35
N PHE A 264 7.58 11.69 -1.35
CA PHE A 264 7.40 10.25 -1.23
C PHE A 264 6.10 9.80 -1.92
N ASP A 265 5.96 8.51 -2.10
CA ASP A 265 4.69 7.88 -2.48
C ASP A 265 4.62 6.45 -1.91
N ALA A 266 3.62 5.69 -2.33
CA ALA A 266 3.43 4.29 -2.02
C ALA A 266 2.74 3.62 -3.21
N PHE A 267 3.21 2.42 -3.58
CA PHE A 267 2.70 1.67 -4.72
C PHE A 267 2.63 0.19 -4.40
N VAL A 268 1.78 -0.52 -5.14
CA VAL A 268 1.78 -1.98 -5.23
C VAL A 268 2.46 -2.36 -6.54
N MET A 269 3.36 -3.36 -6.49
CA MET A 269 4.03 -3.88 -7.68
C MET A 269 3.04 -4.69 -8.52
N PRO A 270 2.83 -4.34 -9.80
CA PRO A 270 1.84 -5.01 -10.65
C PRO A 270 2.08 -6.51 -10.80
N SER A 271 3.35 -6.90 -10.99
CA SER A 271 3.76 -8.31 -11.09
C SER A 271 3.52 -9.15 -9.83
N GLN A 272 3.38 -8.49 -8.69
CA GLN A 272 3.20 -9.12 -7.38
C GLN A 272 1.93 -8.60 -6.67
N ALA A 273 0.99 -8.09 -7.44
CA ALA A 273 -0.22 -7.46 -6.90
C ALA A 273 -1.04 -8.39 -6.00
N ALA A 274 -1.05 -9.69 -6.29
CA ALA A 274 -1.69 -10.72 -5.46
C ALA A 274 -1.12 -10.78 -4.03
N GLY A 275 0.14 -10.36 -3.83
CA GLY A 275 0.75 -10.23 -2.51
C GLY A 275 0.20 -9.09 -1.65
N ALA A 276 -0.76 -8.32 -2.15
CA ALA A 276 -1.50 -7.32 -1.41
C ALA A 276 -3.00 -7.66 -1.43
N ALA A 277 -3.55 -8.05 -0.27
CA ALA A 277 -4.94 -8.46 -0.13
C ALA A 277 -5.63 -7.71 1.01
N VAL A 278 -6.88 -7.29 0.79
CA VAL A 278 -7.62 -6.44 1.73
C VAL A 278 -9.05 -6.93 1.91
N ALA A 279 -9.47 -7.04 3.17
CA ALA A 279 -10.86 -7.24 3.55
C ALA A 279 -11.52 -5.90 3.92
N CYS A 280 -12.54 -5.52 3.21
CA CYS A 280 -13.21 -4.23 3.35
C CYS A 280 -14.74 -4.37 3.43
N ALA A 281 -15.41 -3.29 3.83
CA ALA A 281 -16.86 -3.23 3.86
C ALA A 281 -17.45 -3.27 2.44
N LYS A 282 -18.57 -3.94 2.29
CA LYS A 282 -19.33 -3.94 1.04
C LYS A 282 -19.62 -2.52 0.54
N GLY A 283 -19.40 -2.30 -0.74
CA GLY A 283 -19.56 -0.98 -1.36
C GLY A 283 -18.33 -0.07 -1.34
N THR A 284 -17.24 -0.50 -0.70
CA THR A 284 -15.94 0.23 -0.73
C THR A 284 -15.25 0.07 -2.08
N VAL A 285 -15.40 -1.09 -2.71
CA VAL A 285 -14.79 -1.44 -4.00
C VAL A 285 -15.86 -1.39 -5.10
N THR A 286 -15.49 -0.92 -6.28
CA THR A 286 -16.34 -0.96 -7.46
C THR A 286 -16.57 -2.43 -7.86
N PRO A 287 -17.79 -2.84 -8.21
CA PRO A 287 -18.05 -4.19 -8.69
C PRO A 287 -17.23 -4.53 -9.94
N THR A 288 -16.70 -5.74 -9.99
CA THR A 288 -15.91 -6.22 -11.14
C THR A 288 -16.81 -6.31 -12.37
N PRO A 289 -16.40 -5.73 -13.52
CA PRO A 289 -17.15 -5.82 -14.76
C PRO A 289 -17.18 -7.26 -15.28
N THR A 290 -18.23 -7.60 -16.03
CA THR A 290 -18.33 -8.88 -16.72
C THR A 290 -17.97 -8.71 -18.18
N VAL A 291 -17.23 -9.69 -18.72
CA VAL A 291 -16.75 -9.69 -20.11
C VAL A 291 -17.42 -10.83 -20.88
N ALA A 292 -17.94 -10.53 -22.07
CA ALA A 292 -18.40 -11.52 -23.02
C ALA A 292 -17.62 -11.34 -24.33
N ILE A 293 -16.95 -12.41 -24.77
CA ILE A 293 -16.19 -12.44 -26.03
C ILE A 293 -16.97 -13.27 -27.02
N ALA A 294 -17.40 -12.67 -28.12
CA ALA A 294 -18.14 -13.34 -29.19
C ALA A 294 -17.90 -12.63 -30.54
N GLY A 295 -17.75 -13.45 -31.63
CA GLY A 295 -17.60 -12.92 -32.97
C GLY A 295 -16.39 -11.97 -33.16
N GLY A 296 -15.26 -12.23 -32.49
CA GLY A 296 -14.05 -11.40 -32.55
C GLY A 296 -14.23 -10.02 -31.87
N LYS A 297 -15.15 -9.90 -30.92
CA LYS A 297 -15.39 -8.68 -30.15
C LYS A 297 -15.53 -8.99 -28.67
N ALA A 298 -14.90 -8.18 -27.84
CA ALA A 298 -15.09 -8.17 -26.38
C ALA A 298 -16.15 -7.10 -26.02
N THR A 299 -17.21 -7.52 -25.34
CA THR A 299 -18.28 -6.68 -24.81
C THR A 299 -18.17 -6.68 -23.29
N VAL A 300 -18.04 -5.50 -22.68
CA VAL A 300 -17.93 -5.34 -21.24
C VAL A 300 -19.20 -4.74 -20.68
N THR A 301 -19.74 -5.37 -19.64
CA THR A 301 -20.88 -4.87 -18.88
C THR A 301 -20.40 -4.49 -17.48
N SER A 302 -20.57 -3.23 -17.12
CA SER A 302 -20.27 -2.71 -15.79
C SER A 302 -21.52 -2.08 -15.19
N ASN A 303 -21.76 -2.33 -13.91
CA ASN A 303 -22.90 -1.75 -13.20
C ASN A 303 -22.67 -0.28 -12.81
N GLU A 304 -21.40 0.12 -12.65
CA GLU A 304 -21.03 1.48 -12.26
C GLU A 304 -19.57 1.80 -12.61
N GLY A 305 -19.29 3.09 -12.75
CA GLY A 305 -17.94 3.61 -12.96
C GLY A 305 -17.43 3.56 -14.40
N VAL A 306 -16.22 4.06 -14.58
CA VAL A 306 -15.52 4.04 -15.86
C VAL A 306 -14.72 2.75 -15.97
N VAL A 307 -14.83 2.08 -17.11
CA VAL A 307 -14.09 0.83 -17.39
C VAL A 307 -12.81 1.16 -18.13
N TYR A 308 -11.70 0.60 -17.65
CA TYR A 308 -10.38 0.61 -18.31
C TYR A 308 -10.06 -0.79 -18.78
N TYR A 309 -9.43 -0.91 -19.94
CA TYR A 309 -9.05 -2.22 -20.49
C TYR A 309 -7.67 -2.20 -21.15
N THR A 310 -7.07 -3.38 -21.30
CA THR A 310 -5.86 -3.68 -22.04
C THR A 310 -6.10 -4.89 -22.93
N LEU A 311 -5.28 -5.06 -23.98
CA LEU A 311 -5.33 -6.20 -24.92
C LEU A 311 -4.07 -7.07 -24.87
N ASP A 312 -3.05 -6.59 -24.20
CA ASP A 312 -1.71 -7.17 -24.09
C ASP A 312 -1.53 -8.03 -22.85
N GLY A 313 -2.56 -8.16 -22.00
CA GLY A 313 -2.50 -8.88 -20.74
C GLY A 313 -1.95 -8.05 -19.56
N SER A 314 -1.49 -6.81 -19.78
CA SER A 314 -1.10 -5.92 -18.68
C SER A 314 -2.28 -5.58 -17.77
N ASP A 315 -2.03 -5.30 -16.49
CA ASP A 315 -3.09 -4.93 -15.58
C ASP A 315 -3.48 -3.45 -15.74
N PRO A 316 -4.72 -3.13 -16.14
CA PRO A 316 -5.15 -1.76 -16.39
C PRO A 316 -5.22 -0.88 -15.13
N ARG A 317 -5.13 -1.47 -13.91
CA ARG A 317 -5.20 -0.74 -12.63
C ARG A 317 -3.96 0.10 -12.32
N TYR A 318 -2.79 -0.33 -12.79
CA TYR A 318 -1.49 0.20 -12.36
C TYR A 318 -0.87 1.19 -13.36
N GLN A 319 -1.70 2.00 -14.03
CA GLN A 319 -1.24 2.98 -15.03
C GLN A 319 -0.38 2.31 -16.13
N SER A 320 -0.84 1.15 -16.60
CA SER A 320 -0.26 0.52 -17.79
C SER A 320 -0.26 1.53 -18.95
N ALA A 321 0.83 1.54 -19.74
CA ALA A 321 0.95 2.42 -20.89
C ALA A 321 -0.13 2.14 -21.95
N ASP A 322 -0.65 0.91 -21.98
CA ASP A 322 -1.61 0.42 -22.97
C ASP A 322 -3.06 0.43 -22.46
N ALA A 323 -3.30 0.89 -21.24
CA ALA A 323 -4.64 1.03 -20.68
C ALA A 323 -5.49 2.06 -21.43
N LYS A 324 -6.66 1.63 -21.91
CA LYS A 324 -7.63 2.45 -22.66
C LYS A 324 -8.97 2.51 -21.93
N VAL A 325 -9.72 3.59 -22.15
CA VAL A 325 -11.08 3.73 -21.64
C VAL A 325 -12.04 2.98 -22.56
N TYR A 326 -12.85 2.09 -21.98
CA TYR A 326 -13.88 1.36 -22.71
C TYR A 326 -15.09 2.26 -22.98
N SER A 327 -15.50 2.34 -24.24
CA SER A 327 -16.69 3.09 -24.68
C SER A 327 -17.65 2.27 -25.54
N ALA A 328 -17.13 1.25 -26.25
CA ALA A 328 -17.90 0.37 -27.13
C ALA A 328 -17.19 -0.98 -27.23
N ALA A 329 -17.89 -1.99 -27.81
CA ALA A 329 -17.31 -3.31 -28.06
C ALA A 329 -15.96 -3.23 -28.81
N VAL A 330 -14.93 -3.87 -28.28
CA VAL A 330 -13.55 -3.82 -28.76
C VAL A 330 -13.28 -5.03 -29.63
N ALA A 331 -12.68 -4.81 -30.81
CA ALA A 331 -12.20 -5.91 -31.65
C ALA A 331 -11.03 -6.62 -30.96
N VAL A 332 -11.09 -7.93 -30.89
CA VAL A 332 -10.07 -8.79 -30.31
C VAL A 332 -9.68 -9.89 -31.28
N ALA A 333 -8.39 -10.22 -31.33
CA ALA A 333 -7.85 -11.28 -32.16
C ALA A 333 -7.54 -12.54 -31.29
N LYS A 334 -7.43 -13.69 -31.96
CA LYS A 334 -6.99 -14.90 -31.27
C LYS A 334 -5.58 -14.72 -30.71
N GLY A 335 -5.42 -15.05 -29.43
CA GLY A 335 -4.19 -14.88 -28.67
C GLY A 335 -4.07 -13.55 -27.91
N ASP A 336 -5.03 -12.61 -28.11
CA ASP A 336 -5.09 -11.42 -27.26
C ASP A 336 -5.51 -11.81 -25.83
N ILE A 337 -4.95 -11.14 -24.84
CA ILE A 337 -5.35 -11.27 -23.44
C ILE A 337 -6.10 -10.01 -23.03
N PHE A 338 -7.42 -10.11 -23.03
CA PHE A 338 -8.30 -9.00 -22.65
C PHE A 338 -8.43 -8.90 -21.13
N ARG A 339 -7.95 -7.81 -20.54
CA ARG A 339 -8.15 -7.49 -19.13
C ARG A 339 -8.93 -6.19 -18.98
N CYS A 340 -9.81 -6.12 -18.00
CA CYS A 340 -10.51 -4.88 -17.70
C CYS A 340 -10.80 -4.73 -16.21
N CYS A 341 -10.88 -3.48 -15.77
CA CYS A 341 -11.31 -3.08 -14.43
C CYS A 341 -12.27 -1.90 -14.50
N ALA A 342 -13.05 -1.68 -13.46
CA ALA A 342 -13.94 -0.55 -13.33
C ALA A 342 -13.53 0.34 -12.14
N LYS A 343 -13.73 1.65 -12.27
CA LYS A 343 -13.51 2.62 -11.21
C LYS A 343 -14.70 3.59 -11.13
N ALA A 344 -15.46 3.52 -10.04
CA ALA A 344 -16.51 4.47 -9.70
C ALA A 344 -15.95 5.60 -8.83
N GLU A 345 -16.61 6.76 -8.89
CA GLU A 345 -16.24 7.90 -8.05
C GLU A 345 -16.47 7.58 -6.56
N GLY A 346 -15.50 7.90 -5.72
CA GLY A 346 -15.57 7.64 -4.28
C GLY A 346 -15.37 6.18 -3.85
N LYS A 347 -15.17 5.25 -4.80
CA LYS A 347 -14.87 3.83 -4.53
C LYS A 347 -13.47 3.46 -4.99
N TRP A 348 -12.97 2.36 -4.48
CA TRP A 348 -11.71 1.77 -4.96
C TRP A 348 -11.93 1.06 -6.29
N GLN A 349 -10.86 0.83 -7.02
CA GLN A 349 -10.91 0.08 -8.28
C GLN A 349 -11.38 -1.36 -8.03
N SER A 350 -12.09 -1.92 -9.01
CA SER A 350 -12.45 -3.34 -9.00
C SER A 350 -11.23 -4.24 -9.19
N ALA A 351 -11.37 -5.51 -8.93
CA ALA A 351 -10.44 -6.52 -9.45
C ALA A 351 -10.37 -6.42 -10.98
N ALA A 352 -9.21 -6.76 -11.55
CA ALA A 352 -9.08 -6.89 -13.00
C ALA A 352 -9.56 -8.29 -13.43
N THR A 353 -10.33 -8.32 -14.53
CA THR A 353 -10.69 -9.59 -15.17
C THR A 353 -9.53 -10.10 -16.02
N TYR A 354 -9.46 -11.39 -16.23
CA TYR A 354 -8.52 -12.02 -17.15
C TYR A 354 -9.31 -12.87 -18.14
N ASN A 355 -9.17 -12.59 -19.43
CA ASN A 355 -9.90 -13.29 -20.49
C ASN A 355 -8.99 -13.50 -21.69
N GLU A 356 -8.59 -14.73 -21.93
CA GLU A 356 -7.83 -15.10 -23.11
C GLU A 356 -8.78 -15.33 -24.30
N VAL A 357 -8.42 -14.80 -25.48
CA VAL A 357 -9.20 -14.95 -26.70
C VAL A 357 -8.75 -16.20 -27.43
N THR A 358 -9.51 -17.29 -27.30
CA THR A 358 -9.18 -18.62 -27.87
C THR A 358 -9.77 -18.86 -29.25
N ALA A 359 -10.77 -18.09 -29.68
CA ALA A 359 -11.52 -18.31 -30.92
C ALA A 359 -11.67 -17.04 -31.76
#